data_085bcb72da2b1c9cce99e7a907fddb80
#
_entry.id   085bcb72da2b1c9cce99e7a907fddb80
#
_cell.length_a   1.000
_cell.length_b   1.000
_cell.length_c   1.000
_cell.angle_alpha   90.00
_cell.angle_beta   90.00
_cell.angle_gamma   90.00
#
_symmetry.space_group_name_H-M   'P 1'
#
loop_
_entity.id
_entity.type
_entity.pdbx_description
1 polymer ?
#
loop_
_entity_poly.entity_id
_entity_poly.type
_entity_poly.pdbx_seq_one_letter_code
_entity_poly.pdbx_strand_id
1 'polypeptide(L)'
;MVLIAAIVACALISYHKQPELTADEINQLDEQGIWKERTSAERARIIEDNDEALKERIRMISNAKSEIILSTFDFRSDDSGKLMLGALIDAADRGVSVNVIVDGVSGFTKMKGNPDFKALASSDNVNVKIYNKVNPFKPWQSMGRLHDKYVIADRTNYILGGRNTFNYFLGAYPGHKNYDRDVLVYCESPDETSSVNDVLAYYESVWNYKESKAFLKNNKCAGNKKVKAARKELLDNYNIYYADNKDYLTDTDYTDETVEVNNIALLSNPIECGAKKPVVWYQLTKLMEQADSQVKIHTPYIICNEYMYDGLKKVCDSVENVSLMTNSVGNNGNPFGSADYYAHKDKVLGTGLEVWEYEGGYSYHGKSVLIDDDISVVGSFNIDMRSVYLDTELMLVIDSKEINEQLGGAMQMYEHSARKANADGTYDNPYNVQPVELTPKRERRMKLIKNFLLWTRYLF
;
A
#
# COMPACT_ATOMS: atom_id res chain seq x y z
N MET A 1 -10.23 22.59 26.90
CA MET A 1 -11.34 21.64 26.59
C MET A 1 -12.13 22.08 25.37
N VAL A 2 -12.83 23.24 25.38
CA VAL A 2 -13.67 23.72 24.26
C VAL A 2 -12.94 23.83 22.94
N LEU A 3 -11.71 24.37 22.91
CA LEU A 3 -10.90 24.48 21.69
C LEU A 3 -10.53 23.12 21.09
N ILE A 4 -10.16 22.15 21.93
CA ILE A 4 -9.84 20.78 21.48
C ILE A 4 -11.10 20.12 20.92
N ALA A 5 -12.23 20.24 21.59
CA ALA A 5 -13.50 19.71 21.10
C ALA A 5 -13.89 20.35 19.74
N ALA A 6 -13.69 21.65 19.57
CA ALA A 6 -13.94 22.35 18.31
C ALA A 6 -13.01 21.85 17.17
N ILE A 7 -11.73 21.63 17.44
CA ILE A 7 -10.78 21.08 16.48
C ILE A 7 -11.19 19.66 16.04
N VAL A 8 -11.54 18.81 17.01
CA VAL A 8 -12.00 17.44 16.73
C VAL A 8 -13.30 17.46 15.95
N ALA A 9 -14.29 18.27 16.35
CA ALA A 9 -15.55 18.40 15.63
C ALA A 9 -15.33 18.89 14.19
N CYS A 10 -14.46 19.87 13.98
CA CYS A 10 -14.12 20.36 12.64
C CYS A 10 -13.49 19.25 11.79
N ALA A 11 -12.55 18.47 12.35
CA ALA A 11 -11.95 17.34 11.65
C ALA A 11 -13.02 16.30 11.24
N LEU A 12 -13.92 15.93 12.16
CA LEU A 12 -14.99 14.96 11.90
C LEU A 12 -15.97 15.46 10.83
N ILE A 13 -16.50 16.67 10.98
CA ILE A 13 -17.51 17.24 10.08
C ILE A 13 -16.96 17.38 8.63
N SER A 14 -15.69 17.76 8.47
CA SER A 14 -15.08 18.00 7.16
C SER A 14 -15.03 16.77 6.25
N TYR A 15 -15.08 15.57 6.82
CA TYR A 15 -15.00 14.31 6.06
C TYR A 15 -16.32 13.51 6.08
N HIS A 16 -17.35 14.02 6.76
CA HIS A 16 -18.62 13.31 6.88
C HIS A 16 -19.35 13.20 5.53
N LYS A 17 -19.26 14.26 4.69
CA LYS A 17 -19.82 14.22 3.34
C LYS A 17 -18.78 13.63 2.41
N GLN A 18 -19.07 12.45 1.88
CA GLN A 18 -18.25 11.78 0.87
C GLN A 18 -18.61 12.32 -0.52
N PRO A 19 -17.62 12.76 -1.33
CA PRO A 19 -17.87 13.22 -2.69
C PRO A 19 -18.29 12.06 -3.60
N GLU A 20 -19.10 12.39 -4.59
CA GLU A 20 -19.52 11.46 -5.65
C GLU A 20 -18.90 11.89 -6.99
N LEU A 21 -18.75 10.94 -7.91
CA LEU A 21 -18.42 11.24 -9.30
C LEU A 21 -19.67 11.82 -9.98
N THR A 22 -19.50 12.89 -10.74
CA THR A 22 -20.54 13.42 -11.61
C THR A 22 -20.68 12.56 -12.87
N ALA A 23 -21.81 12.67 -13.56
CA ALA A 23 -22.02 11.94 -14.84
C ALA A 23 -20.94 12.28 -15.87
N ASP A 24 -20.51 13.54 -15.95
CA ASP A 24 -19.46 13.98 -16.89
C ASP A 24 -18.11 13.35 -16.54
N GLU A 25 -17.76 13.23 -15.25
CA GLU A 25 -16.53 12.57 -14.81
C GLU A 25 -16.55 11.06 -15.06
N ILE A 26 -17.71 10.44 -14.86
CA ILE A 26 -17.90 9.03 -15.19
C ILE A 26 -17.69 8.82 -16.70
N ASN A 27 -18.33 9.63 -17.54
CA ASN A 27 -18.15 9.54 -18.99
C ASN A 27 -16.69 9.75 -19.40
N GLN A 28 -15.96 10.72 -18.77
CA GLN A 28 -14.54 10.93 -19.04
C GLN A 28 -13.69 9.72 -18.66
N LEU A 29 -13.94 9.09 -17.51
CA LEU A 29 -13.22 7.90 -17.08
C LEU A 29 -13.51 6.70 -18.01
N ASP A 30 -14.77 6.54 -18.45
CA ASP A 30 -15.17 5.48 -19.38
C ASP A 30 -14.55 5.68 -20.77
N GLU A 31 -14.51 6.91 -21.29
CA GLU A 31 -13.89 7.25 -22.57
C GLU A 31 -12.37 7.09 -22.56
N GLN A 32 -11.72 7.44 -21.45
CA GLN A 32 -10.28 7.28 -21.30
C GLN A 32 -9.86 5.81 -21.19
N GLY A 33 -10.74 4.99 -20.62
CA GLY A 33 -10.41 3.62 -20.25
C GLY A 33 -9.25 3.55 -19.25
N ILE A 34 -8.75 2.36 -19.00
CA ILE A 34 -7.58 2.15 -18.14
C ILE A 34 -6.31 1.85 -18.93
N TRP A 35 -6.45 1.26 -20.11
CA TRP A 35 -5.34 0.83 -20.95
C TRP A 35 -4.81 1.97 -21.82
N LYS A 36 -3.49 2.05 -21.89
CA LYS A 36 -2.78 2.93 -22.82
C LYS A 36 -2.04 2.08 -23.85
N GLU A 37 -1.85 2.61 -25.04
CA GLU A 37 -0.97 1.99 -26.02
C GLU A 37 0.47 2.02 -25.49
N ARG A 38 1.13 0.86 -25.52
CA ARG A 38 2.50 0.68 -25.07
C ARG A 38 3.34 0.07 -26.19
N THR A 39 4.54 0.60 -26.36
CA THR A 39 5.53 0.11 -27.31
C THR A 39 6.80 -0.40 -26.62
N SER A 40 7.00 -0.07 -25.35
CA SER A 40 8.09 -0.58 -24.53
C SER A 40 7.83 -2.03 -24.12
N ALA A 41 8.86 -2.86 -24.19
CA ALA A 41 8.83 -4.20 -23.63
C ALA A 41 9.02 -4.10 -22.12
N GLU A 42 7.99 -4.42 -21.37
CA GLU A 42 8.02 -4.43 -19.90
C GLU A 42 7.95 -5.87 -19.38
N ARG A 43 8.60 -6.10 -18.28
CA ARG A 43 8.65 -7.37 -17.57
C ARG A 43 8.24 -7.16 -16.13
N ALA A 44 7.58 -8.15 -15.51
CA ALA A 44 7.16 -8.04 -14.13
C ALA A 44 7.32 -9.37 -13.37
N ARG A 45 7.25 -9.30 -12.05
CA ARG A 45 7.04 -10.45 -11.15
C ARG A 45 6.36 -10.04 -9.85
N ILE A 46 5.69 -10.99 -9.24
CA ILE A 46 5.11 -10.83 -7.90
C ILE A 46 6.18 -11.06 -6.84
N ILE A 47 6.23 -10.20 -5.82
CA ILE A 47 7.06 -10.37 -4.62
C ILE A 47 6.15 -10.65 -3.44
N GLU A 48 6.18 -11.87 -2.91
CA GLU A 48 5.31 -12.30 -1.82
C GLU A 48 6.04 -12.37 -0.48
N ASP A 49 7.30 -12.82 -0.47
CA ASP A 49 8.08 -12.98 0.75
C ASP A 49 8.61 -11.65 1.28
N ASN A 50 8.57 -11.47 2.61
CA ASN A 50 9.02 -10.22 3.25
C ASN A 50 10.55 -10.04 3.22
N ASP A 51 11.32 -11.13 3.25
CA ASP A 51 12.79 -11.08 3.18
C ASP A 51 13.23 -10.74 1.77
N GLU A 52 12.62 -11.39 0.79
CA GLU A 52 12.80 -11.07 -0.63
C GLU A 52 12.44 -9.61 -0.92
N ALA A 53 11.33 -9.12 -0.37
CA ALA A 53 10.90 -7.74 -0.56
C ALA A 53 11.92 -6.70 -0.01
N LEU A 54 12.62 -7.03 1.08
CA LEU A 54 13.73 -6.20 1.56
C LEU A 54 14.94 -6.29 0.64
N LYS A 55 15.36 -7.52 0.28
CA LYS A 55 16.52 -7.78 -0.58
C LYS A 55 16.40 -7.07 -1.92
N GLU A 56 15.23 -7.14 -2.56
CA GLU A 56 15.00 -6.47 -3.83
C GLU A 56 15.09 -4.95 -3.74
N ARG A 57 14.52 -4.36 -2.69
CA ARG A 57 14.66 -2.91 -2.49
C ARG A 57 16.12 -2.50 -2.29
N ILE A 58 16.88 -3.26 -1.50
CA ILE A 58 18.32 -3.01 -1.30
C ILE A 58 19.06 -3.21 -2.62
N ARG A 59 18.76 -4.27 -3.40
CA ARG A 59 19.37 -4.53 -4.72
C ARG A 59 19.16 -3.35 -5.66
N MET A 60 17.92 -2.87 -5.82
CA MET A 60 17.62 -1.71 -6.64
C MET A 60 18.39 -0.45 -6.20
N ILE A 61 18.38 -0.16 -4.90
CA ILE A 61 19.06 1.02 -4.34
C ILE A 61 20.58 0.92 -4.49
N SER A 62 21.16 -0.25 -4.25
CA SER A 62 22.60 -0.48 -4.34
C SER A 62 23.14 -0.32 -5.76
N ASN A 63 22.35 -0.65 -6.77
CA ASN A 63 22.74 -0.61 -8.18
C ASN A 63 22.34 0.69 -8.89
N ALA A 64 21.55 1.53 -8.27
CA ALA A 64 21.13 2.80 -8.86
C ALA A 64 22.34 3.71 -9.19
N LYS A 65 22.29 4.35 -10.36
CA LYS A 65 23.36 5.17 -10.93
C LYS A 65 23.03 6.66 -10.96
N SER A 66 21.74 7.02 -11.06
CA SER A 66 21.32 8.39 -11.28
C SER A 66 20.28 8.87 -10.27
N GLU A 67 19.21 8.11 -10.05
CA GLU A 67 18.08 8.55 -9.23
C GLU A 67 17.42 7.39 -8.47
N ILE A 68 17.04 7.69 -7.23
CA ILE A 68 16.15 6.85 -6.41
C ILE A 68 14.99 7.70 -5.92
N ILE A 69 13.79 7.18 -6.05
CA ILE A 69 12.56 7.73 -5.49
C ILE A 69 11.95 6.69 -4.55
N LEU A 70 11.68 7.08 -3.30
CA LEU A 70 10.99 6.24 -2.32
C LEU A 70 9.76 6.97 -1.79
N SER A 71 8.58 6.36 -1.93
CA SER A 71 7.35 6.76 -1.26
C SER A 71 6.92 5.70 -0.27
N THR A 72 6.50 6.09 0.94
CA THR A 72 5.99 5.15 1.93
C THR A 72 5.10 5.85 2.96
N PHE A 73 4.05 5.15 3.42
CA PHE A 73 3.18 5.65 4.48
C PHE A 73 3.87 5.63 5.86
N ASP A 74 4.44 4.50 6.27
CA ASP A 74 5.11 4.36 7.57
C ASP A 74 6.57 3.92 7.38
N PHE A 75 7.50 4.78 7.79
CA PHE A 75 8.93 4.52 7.79
C PHE A 75 9.44 4.55 9.21
N ARG A 76 9.99 3.42 9.67
CA ARG A 76 10.54 3.29 11.03
C ARG A 76 12.04 3.04 10.98
N SER A 77 12.72 3.36 12.07
CA SER A 77 14.15 3.11 12.25
C SER A 77 14.33 1.85 13.12
N ASP A 78 13.73 0.74 12.69
CA ASP A 78 14.00 -0.62 13.16
C ASP A 78 15.02 -1.31 12.23
N ASP A 79 15.22 -2.61 12.32
CA ASP A 79 16.31 -3.28 11.60
C ASP A 79 16.21 -3.11 10.09
N SER A 80 15.05 -3.43 9.49
CA SER A 80 14.84 -3.24 8.03
C SER A 80 14.89 -1.78 7.63
N GLY A 81 14.28 -0.90 8.44
CA GLY A 81 14.31 0.54 8.19
C GLY A 81 15.70 1.14 8.27
N LYS A 82 16.56 0.69 9.22
CA LYS A 82 17.97 1.10 9.30
C LYS A 82 18.77 0.63 8.08
N LEU A 83 18.52 -0.59 7.57
CA LEU A 83 19.16 -1.06 6.34
C LEU A 83 18.76 -0.21 5.14
N MET A 84 17.46 0.10 5.00
CA MET A 84 16.97 0.99 3.95
C MET A 84 17.61 2.39 4.05
N LEU A 85 17.68 2.96 5.26
CA LEU A 85 18.32 4.26 5.49
C LEU A 85 19.82 4.22 5.13
N GLY A 86 20.54 3.15 5.50
CA GLY A 86 21.95 2.94 5.16
C GLY A 86 22.18 2.86 3.67
N ALA A 87 21.37 2.06 2.96
CA ALA A 87 21.43 1.93 1.50
C ALA A 87 21.17 3.25 0.77
N LEU A 88 20.17 4.02 1.22
CA LEU A 88 19.87 5.35 0.66
C LEU A 88 21.00 6.36 0.88
N ILE A 89 21.65 6.32 2.05
CA ILE A 89 22.81 7.18 2.34
C ILE A 89 24.00 6.77 1.47
N ASP A 90 24.28 5.48 1.33
CA ASP A 90 25.34 4.97 0.46
C ASP A 90 25.13 5.38 -1.00
N ALA A 91 23.91 5.23 -1.51
CA ALA A 91 23.55 5.66 -2.87
C ALA A 91 23.80 7.17 -3.06
N ALA A 92 23.41 7.99 -2.08
CA ALA A 92 23.66 9.43 -2.11
C ALA A 92 25.18 9.76 -2.08
N ASP A 93 25.99 9.01 -1.31
CA ASP A 93 27.45 9.15 -1.26
C ASP A 93 28.11 8.76 -2.59
N ARG A 94 27.51 7.85 -3.34
CA ARG A 94 27.93 7.51 -4.72
C ARG A 94 27.52 8.59 -5.75
N GLY A 95 26.77 9.63 -5.35
CA GLY A 95 26.32 10.73 -6.21
C GLY A 95 24.92 10.54 -6.78
N VAL A 96 24.19 9.49 -6.40
CA VAL A 96 22.80 9.24 -6.82
C VAL A 96 21.86 10.27 -6.19
N SER A 97 20.92 10.83 -6.96
CA SER A 97 19.86 11.70 -6.45
C SER A 97 18.82 10.88 -5.69
N VAL A 98 18.66 11.12 -4.40
CA VAL A 98 17.75 10.37 -3.52
C VAL A 98 16.61 11.26 -3.09
N ASN A 99 15.38 10.91 -3.51
CA ASN A 99 14.16 11.62 -3.20
C ASN A 99 13.23 10.72 -2.36
N VAL A 100 12.92 11.13 -1.14
CA VAL A 100 12.08 10.36 -0.21
C VAL A 100 10.87 11.18 0.19
N ILE A 101 9.67 10.60 0.08
CA ILE A 101 8.45 11.20 0.58
C ILE A 101 7.75 10.26 1.55
N VAL A 102 7.35 10.78 2.71
CA VAL A 102 6.74 10.00 3.79
C VAL A 102 5.48 10.71 4.29
N ASP A 103 4.49 9.94 4.74
CA ASP A 103 3.26 10.50 5.32
C ASP A 103 3.51 11.36 6.55
N GLY A 104 2.64 12.34 6.75
CA GLY A 104 2.73 13.30 7.87
C GLY A 104 2.62 12.70 9.25
N VAL A 105 1.87 11.59 9.42
CA VAL A 105 1.74 10.90 10.71
C VAL A 105 3.04 10.19 11.05
N SER A 106 3.63 9.44 10.11
CA SER A 106 4.94 8.81 10.28
C SER A 106 6.03 9.87 10.46
N GLY A 107 6.02 10.92 9.66
CA GLY A 107 6.92 12.07 9.80
C GLY A 107 6.91 12.68 11.20
N PHE A 108 5.74 12.79 11.83
CA PHE A 108 5.59 13.32 13.18
C PHE A 108 5.96 12.31 14.26
N THR A 109 5.49 11.05 14.15
CA THR A 109 5.59 10.04 15.23
C THR A 109 6.88 9.25 15.21
N LYS A 110 7.49 9.04 14.02
CA LYS A 110 8.67 8.17 13.83
C LYS A 110 9.93 8.95 13.47
N MET A 111 9.82 9.97 12.61
CA MET A 111 10.99 10.65 12.06
C MET A 111 11.40 11.88 12.86
N LYS A 112 10.43 12.67 13.36
CA LYS A 112 10.68 13.91 14.08
C LYS A 112 11.52 13.65 15.33
N GLY A 113 12.72 14.21 15.37
CA GLY A 113 13.64 14.04 16.51
C GLY A 113 14.58 12.84 16.39
N ASN A 114 14.29 11.84 15.55
CA ASN A 114 15.12 10.66 15.36
C ASN A 114 16.41 11.01 14.58
N PRO A 115 17.62 10.66 15.12
CA PRO A 115 18.88 10.98 14.48
C PRO A 115 19.12 10.25 13.15
N ASP A 116 18.56 9.05 12.95
CA ASP A 116 18.73 8.24 11.73
C ASP A 116 18.12 8.93 10.52
N PHE A 117 16.86 9.39 10.65
CA PHE A 117 16.21 10.17 9.58
C PHE A 117 16.85 11.54 9.35
N LYS A 118 17.44 12.13 10.41
CA LYS A 118 18.24 13.36 10.27
C LYS A 118 19.56 13.09 9.56
N ALA A 119 20.17 11.91 9.76
CA ALA A 119 21.37 11.50 9.05
C ALA A 119 21.07 11.42 7.55
N LEU A 120 20.02 10.69 7.14
CA LEU A 120 19.58 10.65 5.74
C LEU A 120 19.32 12.05 5.19
N ALA A 121 18.44 12.81 5.83
CA ALA A 121 18.01 14.13 5.32
C ALA A 121 19.08 15.22 5.36
N SER A 122 20.25 14.96 5.99
CA SER A 122 21.40 15.85 6.03
C SER A 122 22.52 15.40 5.10
N SER A 123 22.38 14.28 4.41
CA SER A 123 23.33 13.80 3.40
C SER A 123 23.20 14.65 2.13
N ASP A 124 24.31 14.84 1.42
CA ASP A 124 24.29 15.48 0.11
C ASP A 124 23.48 14.61 -0.88
N ASN A 125 22.95 15.20 -1.92
CA ASN A 125 22.09 14.55 -2.93
C ASN A 125 20.78 13.94 -2.40
N VAL A 126 20.38 14.21 -1.14
CA VAL A 126 19.15 13.70 -0.53
C VAL A 126 18.13 14.80 -0.32
N ASN A 127 16.91 14.55 -0.78
CA ASN A 127 15.74 15.37 -0.49
C ASN A 127 14.67 14.54 0.22
N VAL A 128 14.24 14.96 1.41
CA VAL A 128 13.17 14.30 2.15
C VAL A 128 12.02 15.27 2.31
N LYS A 129 10.83 14.86 1.85
CA LYS A 129 9.57 15.59 2.03
C LYS A 129 8.60 14.80 2.92
N ILE A 130 7.73 15.52 3.58
CA ILE A 130 6.62 15.02 4.38
C ILE A 130 5.32 15.49 3.75
N TYR A 131 4.48 14.55 3.33
CA TYR A 131 3.15 14.81 2.81
C TYR A 131 2.19 15.14 3.95
N ASN A 132 1.44 16.24 3.83
CA ASN A 132 0.41 16.65 4.77
C ASN A 132 0.84 16.55 6.24
N LYS A 133 1.84 17.35 6.63
CA LYS A 133 2.34 17.40 8.01
C LYS A 133 1.20 17.58 9.01
N VAL A 134 1.24 16.84 10.11
CA VAL A 134 0.27 16.99 11.21
C VAL A 134 0.22 18.45 11.67
N ASN A 135 -0.94 19.07 11.50
CA ASN A 135 -1.19 20.48 11.84
C ASN A 135 -2.55 20.63 12.55
N PRO A 136 -2.57 20.87 13.86
CA PRO A 136 -3.81 21.03 14.60
C PRO A 136 -4.63 22.27 14.21
N PHE A 137 -4.01 23.23 13.50
CA PHE A 137 -4.69 24.43 12.99
C PHE A 137 -5.36 24.23 11.61
N LYS A 138 -5.20 23.03 11.02
CA LYS A 138 -5.85 22.64 9.77
C LYS A 138 -6.59 21.30 9.92
N PRO A 139 -7.56 21.21 10.85
CA PRO A 139 -8.22 19.93 11.14
C PRO A 139 -8.96 19.35 9.93
N TRP A 140 -9.43 20.19 9.00
CA TRP A 140 -10.07 19.77 7.75
C TRP A 140 -9.13 19.11 6.73
N GLN A 141 -7.82 19.07 7.01
CA GLN A 141 -6.82 18.35 6.20
C GLN A 141 -6.22 17.15 6.96
N SER A 142 -6.68 16.89 8.18
CA SER A 142 -6.01 15.94 9.08
C SER A 142 -6.07 14.48 8.63
N MET A 143 -7.09 14.09 7.87
CA MET A 143 -7.35 12.68 7.55
C MET A 143 -6.83 12.24 6.17
N GLY A 144 -6.59 13.15 5.23
CA GLY A 144 -5.99 12.80 3.94
C GLY A 144 -4.51 12.42 4.09
N ARG A 145 -4.16 11.16 3.83
CA ARG A 145 -2.81 10.62 4.06
C ARG A 145 -2.16 10.14 2.77
N LEU A 146 -0.83 10.07 2.77
CA LEU A 146 -0.04 9.40 1.74
C LEU A 146 -0.04 7.90 2.06
N HIS A 147 -0.76 7.09 1.27
CA HIS A 147 -0.82 5.66 1.55
C HIS A 147 -0.18 4.79 0.46
N ASP A 148 0.30 5.38 -0.62
CA ASP A 148 1.09 4.72 -1.66
C ASP A 148 2.47 4.29 -1.17
N LYS A 149 2.98 3.18 -1.70
CA LYS A 149 4.29 2.62 -1.36
C LYS A 149 4.97 2.13 -2.64
N TYR A 150 6.07 2.80 -3.01
CA TYR A 150 6.87 2.41 -4.17
C TYR A 150 8.33 2.84 -4.02
N VAL A 151 9.19 2.15 -4.73
CA VAL A 151 10.59 2.51 -4.97
C VAL A 151 10.82 2.52 -6.48
N ILE A 152 11.43 3.59 -7.00
CA ILE A 152 11.83 3.69 -8.41
C ILE A 152 13.35 3.88 -8.45
N ALA A 153 14.05 3.15 -9.30
CA ALA A 153 15.47 3.34 -9.57
C ALA A 153 15.72 3.64 -11.05
N ASP A 154 16.49 4.67 -11.30
CA ASP A 154 17.01 5.10 -12.61
C ASP A 154 15.96 5.22 -13.74
N ARG A 155 14.69 5.28 -13.39
CA ARG A 155 13.54 5.31 -14.32
C ARG A 155 13.42 4.08 -15.21
N THR A 156 14.04 2.96 -14.80
CA THR A 156 14.04 1.70 -15.55
C THR A 156 13.26 0.61 -14.83
N ASN A 157 13.29 0.60 -13.50
CA ASN A 157 12.60 -0.39 -12.69
C ASN A 157 11.93 0.26 -11.49
N TYR A 158 10.85 -0.37 -11.04
CA TYR A 158 10.17 0.04 -9.83
C TYR A 158 9.52 -1.14 -9.11
N ILE A 159 9.39 -1.00 -7.80
CA ILE A 159 8.56 -1.87 -6.94
C ILE A 159 7.39 -1.04 -6.45
N LEU A 160 6.17 -1.54 -6.63
CA LEU A 160 4.94 -0.93 -6.13
C LEU A 160 4.06 -1.99 -5.46
N GLY A 161 3.47 -1.65 -4.32
CA GLY A 161 2.59 -2.58 -3.60
C GLY A 161 2.07 -2.05 -2.27
N GLY A 162 1.84 -2.97 -1.33
CA GLY A 162 1.22 -2.65 -0.04
C GLY A 162 2.21 -2.45 1.11
N ARG A 163 3.50 -2.80 0.95
CA ARG A 163 4.47 -2.87 2.06
C ARG A 163 4.96 -1.52 2.55
N ASN A 164 4.82 -1.28 3.85
CA ASN A 164 5.48 -0.19 4.55
C ASN A 164 6.96 -0.51 4.85
N THR A 165 7.74 0.51 5.19
CA THR A 165 9.20 0.39 5.36
C THR A 165 9.57 0.18 6.84
N PHE A 166 9.31 -1.05 7.35
CA PHE A 166 9.70 -1.51 8.69
C PHE A 166 9.50 -3.03 8.87
N ASN A 167 10.03 -3.61 9.96
CA ASN A 167 10.17 -5.06 10.22
C ASN A 167 8.90 -5.91 10.06
N TYR A 168 7.70 -5.34 10.18
CA TYR A 168 6.47 -6.11 9.98
C TYR A 168 6.25 -6.50 8.53
N PHE A 169 6.82 -5.75 7.59
CA PHE A 169 6.62 -5.91 6.16
C PHE A 169 7.87 -6.28 5.38
N LEU A 170 9.05 -6.02 5.94
CA LEU A 170 10.32 -6.21 5.26
C LEU A 170 11.28 -7.02 6.13
N GLY A 171 11.91 -8.02 5.52
CA GLY A 171 12.92 -8.85 6.15
C GLY A 171 12.38 -9.99 7.02
N ALA A 172 13.26 -10.93 7.36
CA ALA A 172 12.98 -12.10 8.18
C ALA A 172 13.18 -11.87 9.68
N TYR A 173 12.89 -10.67 10.18
CA TYR A 173 13.09 -10.33 11.59
C TYR A 173 12.07 -11.01 12.51
N PRO A 174 12.44 -11.34 13.76
CA PRO A 174 11.50 -11.96 14.69
C PRO A 174 10.39 -11.01 15.13
N GLY A 175 9.26 -11.54 15.55
CA GLY A 175 8.12 -10.80 16.08
C GLY A 175 6.90 -10.81 15.14
N HIS A 176 6.05 -9.78 15.28
CA HIS A 176 4.85 -9.67 14.48
C HIS A 176 5.18 -9.39 13.02
N LYS A 177 4.41 -10.03 12.14
CA LYS A 177 4.50 -9.85 10.68
C LYS A 177 3.14 -9.52 10.09
N ASN A 178 3.17 -8.80 8.99
CA ASN A 178 2.06 -8.68 8.05
C ASN A 178 2.50 -9.32 6.74
N TYR A 179 1.65 -10.16 6.18
CA TYR A 179 1.85 -10.69 4.84
C TYR A 179 1.26 -9.71 3.84
N ASP A 180 2.10 -9.21 2.97
CA ASP A 180 1.70 -8.21 1.96
C ASP A 180 2.35 -8.57 0.61
N ARG A 181 2.01 -7.83 -0.43
CA ARG A 181 2.43 -8.13 -1.80
C ARG A 181 2.90 -6.89 -2.51
N ASP A 182 3.95 -7.07 -3.32
CA ASP A 182 4.42 -6.05 -4.25
C ASP A 182 4.57 -6.65 -5.65
N VAL A 183 4.69 -5.76 -6.64
CA VAL A 183 5.11 -6.07 -7.99
C VAL A 183 6.43 -5.37 -8.26
N LEU A 184 7.43 -6.11 -8.74
CA LEU A 184 8.59 -5.56 -9.40
C LEU A 184 8.27 -5.43 -10.88
N VAL A 185 8.49 -4.26 -11.45
CA VAL A 185 8.44 -4.01 -12.89
C VAL A 185 9.81 -3.58 -13.38
N TYR A 186 10.25 -4.17 -14.47
CA TYR A 186 11.53 -3.91 -15.11
C TYR A 186 11.33 -3.60 -16.60
N CYS A 187 11.99 -2.55 -17.07
CA CYS A 187 12.04 -2.19 -18.47
C CYS A 187 13.49 -1.85 -18.83
N GLU A 188 14.15 -2.71 -19.59
CA GLU A 188 15.56 -2.53 -19.97
C GLU A 188 15.78 -1.25 -20.79
N SER A 189 14.85 -0.93 -21.68
CA SER A 189 14.91 0.22 -22.58
C SER A 189 13.60 1.02 -22.52
N PRO A 190 13.38 1.79 -21.44
CA PRO A 190 12.14 2.55 -21.29
C PRO A 190 12.02 3.63 -22.37
N ASP A 191 10.81 3.77 -22.90
CA ASP A 191 10.40 4.82 -23.83
C ASP A 191 9.25 5.68 -23.24
N GLU A 192 8.69 6.57 -24.05
CA GLU A 192 7.62 7.49 -23.61
C GLU A 192 6.35 6.75 -23.17
N THR A 193 6.16 5.51 -23.62
CA THR A 193 4.97 4.70 -23.33
C THR A 193 5.14 3.81 -22.10
N SER A 194 6.36 3.67 -21.55
CA SER A 194 6.66 2.79 -20.41
C SER A 194 5.85 3.16 -19.16
N SER A 195 5.35 2.16 -18.44
CA SER A 195 4.52 2.34 -17.23
C SER A 195 5.23 3.10 -16.12
N VAL A 196 6.57 3.04 -16.07
CA VAL A 196 7.37 3.82 -15.12
C VAL A 196 7.09 5.33 -15.23
N ASN A 197 6.78 5.83 -16.45
CA ASN A 197 6.46 7.25 -16.64
C ASN A 197 5.13 7.65 -15.98
N ASP A 198 4.15 6.73 -15.94
CA ASP A 198 2.89 6.98 -15.22
C ASP A 198 3.16 7.08 -13.71
N VAL A 199 4.00 6.20 -13.15
CA VAL A 199 4.40 6.25 -11.73
C VAL A 199 5.22 7.52 -11.44
N LEU A 200 6.11 7.94 -12.35
CA LEU A 200 6.88 9.17 -12.23
C LEU A 200 6.00 10.41 -12.29
N ALA A 201 5.05 10.48 -13.21
CA ALA A 201 4.10 11.60 -13.32
C ALA A 201 3.24 11.72 -12.06
N TYR A 202 2.79 10.58 -11.52
CA TYR A 202 2.10 10.54 -10.23
C TYR A 202 3.02 11.05 -9.10
N TYR A 203 4.24 10.53 -8.98
CA TYR A 203 5.23 10.98 -8.01
C TYR A 203 5.46 12.50 -8.08
N GLU A 204 5.67 13.05 -9.27
CA GLU A 204 5.89 14.49 -9.46
C GLU A 204 4.70 15.30 -8.95
N SER A 205 3.49 14.82 -9.19
CA SER A 205 2.26 15.46 -8.70
C SER A 205 2.19 15.46 -7.16
N VAL A 206 2.52 14.33 -6.51
CA VAL A 206 2.60 14.23 -5.03
C VAL A 206 3.75 15.07 -4.51
N TRP A 207 4.93 15.00 -5.14
CA TRP A 207 6.12 15.72 -4.72
C TRP A 207 5.92 17.22 -4.76
N ASN A 208 5.29 17.74 -5.83
CA ASN A 208 5.06 19.16 -6.03
C ASN A 208 3.77 19.66 -5.35
N TYR A 209 2.99 18.76 -4.76
CA TYR A 209 1.77 19.16 -4.06
C TYR A 209 2.08 20.15 -2.94
N LYS A 210 1.22 21.17 -2.82
CA LYS A 210 1.42 22.31 -1.88
C LYS A 210 1.59 21.89 -0.40
N GLU A 211 1.08 20.72 -0.01
CA GLU A 211 1.21 20.21 1.36
C GLU A 211 2.37 19.19 1.50
N SER A 212 3.13 18.91 0.45
CA SER A 212 4.40 18.17 0.49
C SER A 212 5.54 19.11 0.85
N LYS A 213 6.01 19.07 2.08
CA LYS A 213 6.97 20.02 2.66
C LYS A 213 8.26 19.34 3.06
N ALA A 214 9.39 20.01 2.85
CA ALA A 214 10.71 19.51 3.28
C ALA A 214 10.68 19.06 4.75
N PHE A 215 11.27 17.90 5.03
CA PHE A 215 11.41 17.36 6.39
C PHE A 215 12.29 18.26 7.24
N LEU A 216 13.47 18.60 6.75
CA LEU A 216 14.37 19.60 7.33
C LEU A 216 14.38 20.87 6.49
N LYS A 217 14.36 22.03 7.14
CA LYS A 217 14.43 23.33 6.45
C LYS A 217 15.84 23.67 5.96
N ASN A 218 16.88 23.13 6.61
CA ASN A 218 18.30 23.40 6.30
C ASN A 218 19.13 22.20 6.77
N ASN A 219 20.31 21.94 6.18
CA ASN A 219 21.26 20.87 6.57
C ASN A 219 21.96 21.13 7.93
N LYS A 220 21.38 21.94 8.82
CA LYS A 220 21.96 22.31 10.12
C LYS A 220 22.21 21.12 11.06
N CYS A 221 21.63 19.96 10.77
CA CYS A 221 21.79 18.78 11.62
C CYS A 221 23.07 17.97 11.34
N ALA A 222 23.69 18.11 10.17
CA ALA A 222 24.87 17.32 9.77
C ALA A 222 26.05 17.43 10.78
N GLY A 223 26.24 18.58 11.39
CA GLY A 223 27.26 18.82 12.42
C GLY A 223 26.96 18.18 13.79
N ASN A 224 25.76 17.70 14.05
CA ASN A 224 25.32 17.17 15.33
C ASN A 224 25.98 15.82 15.62
N LYS A 225 26.59 15.67 16.82
CA LYS A 225 27.31 14.44 17.22
C LYS A 225 26.45 13.18 17.13
N LYS A 226 25.15 13.25 17.53
CA LYS A 226 24.22 12.11 17.46
C LYS A 226 23.88 11.75 16.01
N VAL A 227 23.72 12.74 15.14
CA VAL A 227 23.43 12.51 13.71
C VAL A 227 24.64 11.88 13.01
N LYS A 228 25.87 12.33 13.33
CA LYS A 228 27.09 11.70 12.81
C LYS A 228 27.26 10.26 13.28
N ALA A 229 26.97 9.97 14.55
CA ALA A 229 27.02 8.61 15.07
C ALA A 229 25.98 7.71 14.40
N ALA A 230 24.75 8.19 14.26
CA ALA A 230 23.68 7.48 13.56
C ALA A 230 24.05 7.18 12.11
N ARG A 231 24.57 8.18 11.36
CA ARG A 231 25.03 7.97 9.98
C ARG A 231 26.08 6.86 9.87
N LYS A 232 27.07 6.88 10.79
CA LYS A 232 28.10 5.84 10.82
C LYS A 232 27.50 4.46 11.09
N GLU A 233 26.62 4.33 12.09
CA GLU A 233 25.94 3.07 12.43
C GLU A 233 25.12 2.53 11.25
N LEU A 234 24.36 3.40 10.56
CA LEU A 234 23.56 3.02 9.41
C LEU A 234 24.40 2.49 8.25
N LEU A 235 25.52 3.16 7.95
CA LEU A 235 26.44 2.71 6.90
C LEU A 235 27.17 1.43 7.29
N ASP A 236 27.63 1.31 8.55
CA ASP A 236 28.28 0.09 9.04
C ASP A 236 27.34 -1.13 8.90
N ASN A 237 26.07 -0.99 9.33
CA ASN A 237 25.06 -2.05 9.21
C ASN A 237 24.78 -2.41 7.75
N TYR A 238 24.62 -1.41 6.89
CA TYR A 238 24.41 -1.63 5.47
C TYR A 238 25.61 -2.36 4.82
N ASN A 239 26.83 -1.93 5.11
CA ASN A 239 28.04 -2.53 4.54
C ASN A 239 28.19 -4.01 4.94
N ILE A 240 27.86 -4.36 6.18
CA ILE A 240 27.84 -5.76 6.64
C ILE A 240 26.81 -6.55 5.83
N TYR A 241 25.58 -6.05 5.78
CA TYR A 241 24.48 -6.70 5.03
C TYR A 241 24.82 -6.86 3.54
N TYR A 242 25.39 -5.82 2.93
CA TYR A 242 25.80 -5.85 1.53
C TYR A 242 26.89 -6.90 1.28
N ALA A 243 27.88 -7.00 2.16
CA ALA A 243 28.95 -8.00 2.05
C ALA A 243 28.41 -9.42 2.19
N ASP A 244 27.47 -9.67 3.09
CA ASP A 244 26.86 -10.97 3.33
C ASP A 244 25.94 -11.42 2.20
N ASN A 245 25.39 -10.48 1.40
CA ASN A 245 24.45 -10.75 0.31
C ASN A 245 24.99 -10.31 -1.06
N LYS A 246 26.30 -10.16 -1.19
CA LYS A 246 26.93 -9.50 -2.34
C LYS A 246 26.52 -10.10 -3.69
N ASP A 247 26.53 -11.41 -3.82
CA ASP A 247 26.27 -12.09 -5.09
C ASP A 247 24.85 -11.75 -5.60
N TYR A 248 23.86 -11.75 -4.72
CA TYR A 248 22.49 -11.36 -5.04
C TYR A 248 22.37 -9.86 -5.33
N LEU A 249 22.98 -9.01 -4.48
CA LEU A 249 22.83 -7.55 -4.57
C LEU A 249 23.57 -6.93 -5.76
N THR A 250 24.57 -7.60 -6.33
CA THR A 250 25.31 -7.09 -7.50
C THR A 250 24.74 -7.55 -8.82
N ASP A 251 23.83 -8.50 -8.82
CA ASP A 251 23.13 -8.91 -10.03
C ASP A 251 22.15 -7.80 -10.46
N THR A 252 22.26 -7.35 -11.71
CA THR A 252 21.41 -6.30 -12.30
C THR A 252 20.56 -6.82 -13.45
N ASP A 253 20.66 -8.09 -13.76
CA ASP A 253 19.83 -8.74 -14.77
C ASP A 253 18.55 -9.28 -14.11
N TYR A 254 17.43 -8.69 -14.46
CA TYR A 254 16.10 -9.09 -13.98
C TYR A 254 15.40 -10.03 -14.98
N THR A 255 16.00 -10.34 -16.11
CA THR A 255 15.34 -11.06 -17.22
C THR A 255 14.92 -12.47 -16.80
N ASP A 256 15.82 -13.20 -16.12
CA ASP A 256 15.54 -14.57 -15.68
C ASP A 256 14.52 -14.66 -14.54
N GLU A 257 14.31 -13.55 -13.80
CA GLU A 257 13.43 -13.51 -12.64
C GLU A 257 12.05 -12.89 -12.92
N THR A 258 11.86 -12.31 -14.11
CA THR A 258 10.65 -11.62 -14.52
C THR A 258 10.07 -12.20 -15.79
N VAL A 259 8.79 -12.02 -16.02
CA VAL A 259 8.10 -12.43 -17.25
C VAL A 259 7.66 -11.23 -18.06
N GLU A 260 7.55 -11.37 -19.37
CA GLU A 260 7.01 -10.32 -20.25
C GLU A 260 5.54 -10.11 -19.94
N VAL A 261 5.08 -8.86 -20.07
CA VAL A 261 3.68 -8.49 -19.86
C VAL A 261 3.13 -7.79 -21.09
N ASN A 262 1.84 -7.99 -21.36
CA ASN A 262 1.19 -7.36 -22.51
C ASN A 262 0.96 -5.86 -22.27
N ASN A 263 0.52 -5.50 -21.08
CA ASN A 263 0.27 -4.10 -20.70
C ASN A 263 0.29 -3.92 -19.17
N ILE A 264 0.63 -2.70 -18.74
CA ILE A 264 0.53 -2.27 -17.34
C ILE A 264 -0.20 -0.93 -17.30
N ALA A 265 -1.25 -0.81 -16.50
CA ALA A 265 -1.94 0.44 -16.25
C ALA A 265 -1.82 0.83 -14.76
N LEU A 266 -1.74 2.14 -14.49
CA LEU A 266 -1.72 2.70 -13.14
C LEU A 266 -3.04 3.38 -12.81
N LEU A 267 -3.74 2.89 -11.80
CA LEU A 267 -4.88 3.57 -11.20
C LEU A 267 -4.44 4.35 -9.98
N SER A 268 -4.92 5.58 -9.83
CA SER A 268 -4.55 6.45 -8.71
C SER A 268 -5.70 7.31 -8.22
N ASN A 269 -5.78 7.51 -6.90
CA ASN A 269 -6.69 8.47 -6.31
C ASN A 269 -6.22 9.93 -6.53
N PRO A 270 -7.13 10.90 -6.57
CA PRO A 270 -6.79 12.32 -6.61
C PRO A 270 -5.85 12.74 -5.47
N ILE A 271 -4.89 13.63 -5.77
CA ILE A 271 -3.89 14.12 -4.80
C ILE A 271 -4.42 15.36 -4.11
N GLU A 272 -5.03 15.16 -2.97
CA GLU A 272 -5.54 16.23 -2.09
C GLU A 272 -5.64 15.75 -0.63
N CYS A 273 -5.75 16.69 0.32
CA CYS A 273 -5.87 16.39 1.74
C CYS A 273 -7.30 16.44 2.27
N GLY A 274 -8.26 16.81 1.44
CA GLY A 274 -9.69 16.75 1.70
C GLY A 274 -10.29 15.38 1.42
N ALA A 275 -11.62 15.29 1.51
CA ALA A 275 -12.33 14.12 1.01
C ALA A 275 -12.27 14.08 -0.53
N LYS A 276 -11.95 12.93 -1.10
CA LYS A 276 -11.68 12.69 -2.51
C LYS A 276 -12.87 12.03 -3.21
N LYS A 277 -12.94 12.21 -4.52
CA LYS A 277 -13.85 11.43 -5.37
C LYS A 277 -13.35 9.99 -5.50
N PRO A 278 -14.25 9.00 -5.57
CA PRO A 278 -13.91 7.58 -5.51
C PRO A 278 -13.43 7.03 -6.88
N VAL A 279 -12.37 7.63 -7.45
CA VAL A 279 -11.90 7.33 -8.82
C VAL A 279 -11.41 5.90 -8.93
N VAL A 280 -10.47 5.49 -8.06
CA VAL A 280 -9.92 4.12 -8.09
C VAL A 280 -11.02 3.08 -7.84
N TRP A 281 -11.92 3.34 -6.89
CA TRP A 281 -13.04 2.42 -6.62
C TRP A 281 -13.92 2.22 -7.86
N TYR A 282 -14.28 3.32 -8.52
CA TYR A 282 -15.07 3.28 -9.75
C TYR A 282 -14.38 2.45 -10.85
N GLN A 283 -13.10 2.76 -11.11
CA GLN A 283 -12.33 2.06 -12.15
C GLN A 283 -12.14 0.57 -11.84
N LEU A 284 -11.87 0.22 -10.56
CA LEU A 284 -11.73 -1.17 -10.14
C LEU A 284 -13.04 -1.95 -10.26
N THR A 285 -14.17 -1.38 -9.83
CA THR A 285 -15.47 -2.06 -9.97
C THR A 285 -15.84 -2.24 -11.43
N LYS A 286 -15.59 -1.23 -12.26
CA LYS A 286 -15.81 -1.34 -13.72
C LYS A 286 -14.95 -2.42 -14.37
N LEU A 287 -13.70 -2.52 -13.98
CA LEU A 287 -12.81 -3.57 -14.47
C LEU A 287 -13.31 -4.96 -14.05
N MET A 288 -13.70 -5.12 -12.78
CA MET A 288 -14.26 -6.38 -12.28
C MET A 288 -15.59 -6.76 -12.91
N GLU A 289 -16.49 -5.79 -13.19
CA GLU A 289 -17.78 -6.03 -13.87
C GLU A 289 -17.60 -6.59 -15.30
N GLN A 290 -16.43 -6.44 -15.90
CA GLN A 290 -16.09 -6.90 -17.25
C GLN A 290 -15.50 -8.32 -17.29
N ALA A 291 -15.31 -8.96 -16.15
CA ALA A 291 -14.79 -10.33 -16.10
C ALA A 291 -15.78 -11.31 -16.78
N ASP A 292 -15.21 -12.24 -17.52
CA ASP A 292 -15.98 -13.27 -18.23
C ASP A 292 -16.47 -14.40 -17.31
N SER A 293 -15.69 -14.73 -16.25
CA SER A 293 -15.92 -15.94 -15.45
C SER A 293 -15.66 -15.79 -13.96
N GLN A 294 -14.60 -15.08 -13.55
CA GLN A 294 -14.22 -15.03 -12.15
C GLN A 294 -13.53 -13.73 -11.73
N VAL A 295 -13.79 -13.35 -10.48
CA VAL A 295 -13.06 -12.32 -9.76
C VAL A 295 -12.68 -12.83 -8.38
N LYS A 296 -11.39 -12.78 -8.05
CA LYS A 296 -10.90 -13.05 -6.69
C LYS A 296 -10.32 -11.80 -6.08
N ILE A 297 -10.77 -11.44 -4.89
CA ILE A 297 -10.35 -10.22 -4.18
C ILE A 297 -9.67 -10.62 -2.88
N HIS A 298 -8.47 -10.11 -2.62
CA HIS A 298 -7.83 -10.16 -1.32
C HIS A 298 -7.68 -8.77 -0.73
N THR A 299 -8.16 -8.56 0.49
CA THR A 299 -8.05 -7.29 1.21
C THR A 299 -7.91 -7.54 2.72
N PRO A 300 -7.12 -6.73 3.46
CA PRO A 300 -6.93 -6.96 4.89
C PRO A 300 -8.19 -6.77 5.73
N TYR A 301 -9.11 -5.91 5.30
CA TYR A 301 -10.38 -5.61 5.95
C TYR A 301 -11.38 -4.98 4.98
N ILE A 302 -12.64 -4.96 5.38
CA ILE A 302 -13.76 -4.38 4.61
C ILE A 302 -14.49 -3.39 5.50
N ILE A 303 -14.55 -2.12 5.08
CA ILE A 303 -15.28 -1.04 5.76
C ILE A 303 -16.02 -0.23 4.70
N CYS A 304 -17.21 -0.68 4.29
CA CYS A 304 -17.93 -0.16 3.15
C CYS A 304 -19.12 0.74 3.56
N ASN A 305 -19.35 1.80 2.79
CA ASN A 305 -20.63 2.51 2.75
C ASN A 305 -21.58 1.86 1.73
N GLU A 306 -22.80 2.40 1.59
CA GLU A 306 -23.79 1.84 0.66
C GLU A 306 -23.30 1.88 -0.80
N TYR A 307 -22.62 2.96 -1.23
CA TYR A 307 -22.04 3.06 -2.58
C TYR A 307 -21.04 1.93 -2.88
N MET A 308 -20.23 1.58 -1.89
CA MET A 308 -19.26 0.48 -2.03
C MET A 308 -19.94 -0.89 -2.03
N TYR A 309 -20.96 -1.11 -1.19
CA TYR A 309 -21.75 -2.35 -1.24
C TYR A 309 -22.49 -2.50 -2.57
N ASP A 310 -23.07 -1.42 -3.10
CA ASP A 310 -23.72 -1.43 -4.42
C ASP A 310 -22.72 -1.76 -5.54
N GLY A 311 -21.48 -1.25 -5.47
CA GLY A 311 -20.42 -1.60 -6.40
C GLY A 311 -20.07 -3.09 -6.35
N LEU A 312 -19.83 -3.66 -5.16
CA LEU A 312 -19.56 -5.09 -4.99
C LEU A 312 -20.73 -5.95 -5.47
N LYS A 313 -21.96 -5.52 -5.17
CA LYS A 313 -23.15 -6.23 -5.64
C LYS A 313 -23.26 -6.26 -7.17
N LYS A 314 -22.97 -5.15 -7.86
CA LYS A 314 -22.97 -5.10 -9.31
C LYS A 314 -21.96 -6.07 -9.91
N VAL A 315 -20.75 -6.16 -9.33
CA VAL A 315 -19.77 -7.17 -9.75
C VAL A 315 -20.32 -8.58 -9.58
N CYS A 316 -20.94 -8.89 -8.43
CA CYS A 316 -21.54 -10.21 -8.19
C CYS A 316 -22.76 -10.49 -9.09
N ASP A 317 -23.52 -9.46 -9.50
CA ASP A 317 -24.64 -9.60 -10.43
C ASP A 317 -24.15 -9.82 -11.88
N SER A 318 -22.93 -9.38 -12.22
CA SER A 318 -22.36 -9.46 -13.57
C SER A 318 -21.48 -10.69 -13.81
N VAL A 319 -20.81 -11.19 -12.78
CA VAL A 319 -19.79 -12.26 -12.85
C VAL A 319 -20.22 -13.47 -12.03
N GLU A 320 -20.07 -14.66 -12.59
CA GLU A 320 -20.56 -15.91 -11.96
C GLU A 320 -19.84 -16.26 -10.66
N ASN A 321 -18.51 -16.09 -10.64
CA ASN A 321 -17.69 -16.51 -9.50
C ASN A 321 -16.94 -15.31 -8.91
N VAL A 322 -17.47 -14.71 -7.84
CA VAL A 322 -16.85 -13.60 -7.15
C VAL A 322 -16.54 -13.96 -5.71
N SER A 323 -15.27 -14.06 -5.39
CA SER A 323 -14.80 -14.40 -4.04
C SER A 323 -13.97 -13.28 -3.42
N LEU A 324 -14.02 -13.17 -2.09
CA LEU A 324 -13.22 -12.22 -1.34
C LEU A 324 -12.64 -12.88 -0.09
N MET A 325 -11.31 -12.76 0.08
CA MET A 325 -10.64 -13.14 1.33
C MET A 325 -10.27 -11.90 2.14
N THR A 326 -10.61 -11.93 3.42
CA THR A 326 -10.21 -10.93 4.40
C THR A 326 -9.78 -11.60 5.71
N ASN A 327 -9.10 -10.87 6.61
CA ASN A 327 -8.81 -11.43 7.93
C ASN A 327 -10.10 -11.69 8.69
N SER A 328 -10.17 -12.83 9.40
CA SER A 328 -11.22 -13.06 10.39
C SER A 328 -11.18 -12.00 11.49
N VAL A 329 -12.26 -11.85 12.22
CA VAL A 329 -12.33 -10.94 13.37
C VAL A 329 -11.21 -11.24 14.38
N GLY A 330 -10.87 -12.51 14.56
CA GLY A 330 -9.79 -12.96 15.45
C GLY A 330 -8.40 -12.68 14.93
N ASN A 331 -8.18 -12.77 13.63
CA ASN A 331 -6.87 -12.63 13.00
C ASN A 331 -6.52 -11.18 12.61
N ASN A 332 -7.50 -10.30 12.46
CA ASN A 332 -7.28 -8.94 11.97
C ASN A 332 -6.43 -8.09 12.92
N GLY A 333 -5.33 -7.53 12.41
CA GLY A 333 -4.44 -6.63 13.16
C GLY A 333 -5.04 -5.24 13.45
N ASN A 334 -6.09 -4.83 12.70
CA ASN A 334 -6.80 -3.56 12.87
C ASN A 334 -8.07 -3.75 13.71
N PRO A 335 -8.11 -3.28 14.97
CA PRO A 335 -9.29 -3.46 15.83
C PRO A 335 -10.54 -2.74 15.33
N PHE A 336 -10.40 -1.65 14.57
CA PHE A 336 -11.54 -0.96 13.97
C PHE A 336 -12.10 -1.78 12.81
N GLY A 337 -11.23 -2.28 11.92
CA GLY A 337 -11.63 -3.19 10.85
C GLY A 337 -12.33 -4.45 11.38
N SER A 338 -11.81 -5.06 12.47
CA SER A 338 -12.47 -6.20 13.13
C SER A 338 -13.88 -5.84 13.64
N ALA A 339 -14.03 -4.68 14.27
CA ALA A 339 -15.31 -4.26 14.86
C ALA A 339 -16.33 -3.90 13.78
N ASP A 340 -15.90 -3.22 12.71
CA ASP A 340 -16.77 -2.86 11.58
C ASP A 340 -17.23 -4.11 10.83
N TYR A 341 -16.31 -5.00 10.45
CA TYR A 341 -16.65 -6.25 9.79
C TYR A 341 -17.60 -7.10 10.64
N TYR A 342 -17.33 -7.26 11.93
CA TYR A 342 -18.24 -7.96 12.86
C TYR A 342 -19.65 -7.36 12.88
N ALA A 343 -19.75 -6.03 12.78
CA ALA A 343 -21.05 -5.34 12.83
C ALA A 343 -21.82 -5.35 11.51
N HIS A 344 -21.12 -5.52 10.36
CA HIS A 344 -21.70 -5.38 9.03
C HIS A 344 -21.48 -6.61 8.14
N LYS A 345 -21.06 -7.75 8.72
CA LYS A 345 -20.81 -9.00 7.99
C LYS A 345 -22.00 -9.42 7.14
N ASP A 346 -23.22 -9.29 7.66
CA ASP A 346 -24.44 -9.64 6.92
C ASP A 346 -24.61 -8.79 5.67
N LYS A 347 -24.21 -7.50 5.70
CA LYS A 347 -24.23 -6.63 4.51
C LYS A 347 -23.20 -7.06 3.48
N VAL A 348 -21.99 -7.45 3.92
CA VAL A 348 -20.95 -7.96 3.02
C VAL A 348 -21.42 -9.24 2.33
N LEU A 349 -21.93 -10.21 3.07
CA LEU A 349 -22.50 -11.44 2.52
C LEU A 349 -23.71 -11.18 1.62
N GLY A 350 -24.53 -10.17 1.96
CA GLY A 350 -25.70 -9.75 1.19
C GLY A 350 -25.39 -9.15 -0.19
N THR A 351 -24.13 -8.82 -0.49
CA THR A 351 -23.69 -8.40 -1.84
C THR A 351 -23.63 -9.56 -2.85
N GLY A 352 -23.62 -10.80 -2.37
CA GLY A 352 -23.43 -11.99 -3.21
C GLY A 352 -21.99 -12.54 -3.21
N LEU A 353 -21.06 -11.85 -2.53
CA LEU A 353 -19.68 -12.30 -2.42
C LEU A 353 -19.56 -13.63 -1.69
N GLU A 354 -18.72 -14.52 -2.22
CA GLU A 354 -18.19 -15.65 -1.48
C GLU A 354 -17.06 -15.18 -0.56
N VAL A 355 -17.31 -15.11 0.74
CA VAL A 355 -16.37 -14.51 1.71
C VAL A 355 -15.57 -15.56 2.43
N TRP A 356 -14.25 -15.48 2.36
CA TRP A 356 -13.28 -16.31 3.06
C TRP A 356 -12.60 -15.53 4.18
N GLU A 357 -12.66 -16.05 5.40
CA GLU A 357 -12.04 -15.47 6.59
C GLU A 357 -10.70 -16.13 6.88
N TYR A 358 -9.62 -15.38 6.68
CA TYR A 358 -8.25 -15.84 6.90
C TYR A 358 -7.90 -15.96 8.39
N GLU A 359 -7.29 -17.10 8.78
CA GLU A 359 -6.98 -17.50 10.15
C GLU A 359 -5.50 -17.86 10.36
N GLY A 360 -4.59 -17.38 9.51
CA GLY A 360 -3.19 -17.84 9.49
C GLY A 360 -2.29 -17.34 10.63
N GLY A 361 -2.83 -16.70 11.67
CA GLY A 361 -2.11 -16.27 12.88
C GLY A 361 -1.38 -14.92 12.76
N TYR A 362 -0.78 -14.59 11.62
CA TYR A 362 -0.31 -13.23 11.29
C TYR A 362 -1.36 -12.51 10.45
N SER A 363 -1.37 -11.17 10.51
CA SER A 363 -2.33 -10.40 9.74
C SER A 363 -1.98 -10.45 8.25
N TYR A 364 -2.93 -10.88 7.41
CA TYR A 364 -2.85 -10.69 5.97
C TYR A 364 -3.08 -9.21 5.64
N HIS A 365 -2.25 -8.64 4.80
CA HIS A 365 -2.31 -7.21 4.47
C HIS A 365 -2.26 -6.92 2.97
N GLY A 366 -2.15 -7.93 2.11
CA GLY A 366 -2.15 -7.77 0.65
C GLY A 366 -3.46 -7.21 0.12
N LYS A 367 -3.39 -6.38 -0.92
CA LYS A 367 -4.51 -5.83 -1.66
C LYS A 367 -4.32 -6.21 -3.11
N SER A 368 -5.14 -7.14 -3.55
CA SER A 368 -5.04 -7.67 -4.90
C SER A 368 -6.38 -8.08 -5.43
N VAL A 369 -6.52 -8.00 -6.75
CA VAL A 369 -7.65 -8.58 -7.47
C VAL A 369 -7.08 -9.42 -8.62
N LEU A 370 -7.58 -10.63 -8.77
CA LEU A 370 -7.34 -11.50 -9.90
C LEU A 370 -8.63 -11.58 -10.70
N ILE A 371 -8.57 -11.32 -12.00
CA ILE A 371 -9.71 -11.30 -12.90
C ILE A 371 -9.40 -12.27 -14.03
N ASP A 372 -10.28 -13.23 -14.23
CA ASP A 372 -10.17 -14.32 -15.19
C ASP A 372 -8.80 -15.01 -15.14
N ASP A 373 -8.13 -15.26 -16.26
CA ASP A 373 -6.82 -15.93 -16.34
C ASP A 373 -5.68 -15.04 -16.87
N ASP A 374 -5.92 -13.72 -17.00
CA ASP A 374 -4.98 -12.80 -17.62
C ASP A 374 -4.78 -11.46 -16.87
N ILE A 375 -5.76 -10.95 -16.13
CA ILE A 375 -5.64 -9.66 -15.45
C ILE A 375 -5.33 -9.80 -13.97
N SER A 376 -4.30 -9.10 -13.54
CA SER A 376 -3.86 -9.00 -12.14
C SER A 376 -3.86 -7.56 -11.67
N VAL A 377 -4.37 -7.31 -10.46
CA VAL A 377 -4.34 -5.99 -9.84
C VAL A 377 -3.68 -6.06 -8.48
N VAL A 378 -2.63 -5.28 -8.26
CA VAL A 378 -1.85 -5.25 -7.01
C VAL A 378 -1.51 -3.82 -6.63
N GLY A 379 -1.62 -3.48 -5.34
CA GLY A 379 -1.21 -2.15 -4.89
C GLY A 379 -1.49 -1.85 -3.42
N SER A 380 -1.86 -0.60 -3.14
CA SER A 380 -2.02 -0.10 -1.78
C SER A 380 -3.49 0.04 -1.33
N PHE A 381 -4.45 -0.03 -2.25
CA PHE A 381 -5.87 0.28 -2.04
C PHE A 381 -6.61 -0.80 -1.26
N ASN A 382 -7.10 -0.47 -0.07
CA ASN A 382 -7.98 -1.35 0.71
C ASN A 382 -9.44 -1.18 0.30
N ILE A 383 -10.27 -2.19 0.57
CA ILE A 383 -11.73 -2.04 0.49
C ILE A 383 -12.24 -1.38 1.78
N ASP A 384 -11.89 -0.12 1.94
CA ASP A 384 -12.36 0.71 3.06
C ASP A 384 -12.65 2.15 2.60
N MET A 385 -13.48 2.86 3.39
CA MET A 385 -13.87 4.22 3.06
C MET A 385 -12.68 5.19 3.11
N ARG A 386 -11.63 4.83 3.83
CA ARG A 386 -10.42 5.61 3.91
C ARG A 386 -9.65 5.57 2.57
N SER A 387 -9.44 4.40 2.01
CA SER A 387 -8.81 4.24 0.69
C SER A 387 -9.66 4.86 -0.42
N VAL A 388 -10.99 4.74 -0.33
CA VAL A 388 -11.90 5.28 -1.34
C VAL A 388 -11.95 6.81 -1.33
N TYR A 389 -11.95 7.45 -0.15
CA TYR A 389 -12.29 8.87 -0.04
C TYR A 389 -11.22 9.76 0.61
N LEU A 390 -10.17 9.21 1.23
CA LEU A 390 -9.27 10.01 2.05
C LEU A 390 -7.80 9.91 1.64
N ASP A 391 -7.30 8.72 1.39
CA ASP A 391 -5.88 8.49 1.18
C ASP A 391 -5.47 8.59 -0.30
N THR A 392 -4.21 8.91 -0.55
CA THR A 392 -3.62 8.60 -1.85
C THR A 392 -3.45 7.09 -1.95
N GLU A 393 -3.77 6.54 -3.11
CA GLU A 393 -3.68 5.11 -3.35
C GLU A 393 -3.22 4.84 -4.78
N LEU A 394 -2.52 3.74 -4.96
CA LEU A 394 -2.09 3.24 -6.26
C LEU A 394 -2.45 1.77 -6.43
N MET A 395 -2.92 1.41 -7.62
CA MET A 395 -3.07 0.02 -8.06
C MET A 395 -2.46 -0.14 -9.45
N LEU A 396 -1.60 -1.15 -9.61
CA LEU A 396 -1.15 -1.61 -10.93
C LEU A 396 -2.14 -2.63 -11.45
N VAL A 397 -2.62 -2.44 -12.66
CA VAL A 397 -3.39 -3.41 -13.43
C VAL A 397 -2.46 -3.99 -14.49
N ILE A 398 -2.26 -5.29 -14.48
CA ILE A 398 -1.29 -5.98 -15.33
C ILE A 398 -2.02 -7.00 -16.19
N ASP A 399 -1.90 -6.85 -17.50
CA ASP A 399 -2.35 -7.83 -18.48
C ASP A 399 -1.18 -8.78 -18.77
N SER A 400 -1.24 -9.96 -18.18
CA SER A 400 -0.31 -11.06 -18.38
C SER A 400 -0.83 -12.34 -17.73
N LYS A 401 -0.90 -13.39 -18.50
CA LYS A 401 -1.31 -14.70 -18.00
C LYS A 401 -0.33 -15.23 -16.96
N GLU A 402 0.96 -15.09 -17.20
CA GLU A 402 2.02 -15.58 -16.30
C GLU A 402 2.01 -14.82 -14.96
N ILE A 403 1.76 -13.52 -14.95
CA ILE A 403 1.60 -12.75 -13.71
C ILE A 403 0.31 -13.14 -13.00
N ASN A 404 -0.77 -13.41 -13.75
CA ASN A 404 -2.03 -13.88 -13.19
C ASN A 404 -1.86 -15.25 -12.52
N GLU A 405 -1.11 -16.17 -13.13
CA GLU A 405 -0.77 -17.47 -12.54
C GLU A 405 0.09 -17.30 -11.26
N GLN A 406 1.10 -16.41 -11.26
CA GLN A 406 1.90 -16.10 -10.07
C GLN A 406 1.03 -15.55 -8.94
N LEU A 407 0.18 -14.57 -9.25
CA LEU A 407 -0.74 -13.97 -8.28
C LEU A 407 -1.74 -15.00 -7.75
N GLY A 408 -2.33 -15.81 -8.63
CA GLY A 408 -3.27 -16.86 -8.26
C GLY A 408 -2.66 -17.89 -7.32
N GLY A 409 -1.43 -18.35 -7.61
CA GLY A 409 -0.68 -19.26 -6.73
C GLY A 409 -0.37 -18.64 -5.37
N ALA A 410 0.04 -17.36 -5.34
CA ALA A 410 0.29 -16.64 -4.11
C ALA A 410 -1.00 -16.43 -3.28
N MET A 411 -2.13 -16.12 -3.92
CA MET A 411 -3.42 -15.99 -3.25
C MET A 411 -3.89 -17.33 -2.65
N GLN A 412 -3.76 -18.40 -3.38
CA GLN A 412 -4.19 -19.75 -2.95
C GLN A 412 -3.47 -20.21 -1.68
N MET A 413 -2.21 -19.86 -1.48
CA MET A 413 -1.47 -20.20 -0.24
C MET A 413 -2.18 -19.67 1.02
N TYR A 414 -2.77 -18.48 0.95
CA TYR A 414 -3.52 -17.90 2.07
C TYR A 414 -4.94 -18.46 2.17
N GLU A 415 -5.59 -18.73 1.05
CA GLU A 415 -6.94 -19.32 1.00
C GLU A 415 -6.97 -20.68 1.70
N HIS A 416 -5.89 -21.46 1.65
CA HIS A 416 -5.76 -22.74 2.40
C HIS A 416 -5.75 -22.56 3.93
N SER A 417 -5.57 -21.33 4.42
CA SER A 417 -5.65 -20.96 5.84
C SER A 417 -6.91 -20.13 6.13
N ALA A 418 -7.94 -20.22 5.30
CA ALA A 418 -9.18 -19.47 5.44
C ALA A 418 -10.40 -20.42 5.54
N ARG A 419 -11.49 -19.90 6.10
CA ARG A 419 -12.78 -20.57 6.19
C ARG A 419 -13.83 -19.74 5.48
N LYS A 420 -14.69 -20.37 4.68
CA LYS A 420 -15.78 -19.68 3.99
C LYS A 420 -16.92 -19.40 4.97
N ALA A 421 -17.34 -18.16 5.03
CA ALA A 421 -18.44 -17.72 5.88
C ALA A 421 -19.77 -17.84 5.14
N ASN A 422 -20.78 -18.44 5.76
CA ASN A 422 -22.12 -18.61 5.23
C ASN A 422 -23.11 -17.59 5.85
N ALA A 423 -24.17 -17.24 5.13
CA ALA A 423 -25.17 -16.28 5.56
C ALA A 423 -25.96 -16.73 6.82
N ASP A 424 -26.03 -18.03 7.08
CA ASP A 424 -26.67 -18.62 8.27
C ASP A 424 -25.77 -18.61 9.52
N GLY A 425 -24.56 -18.07 9.41
CA GLY A 425 -23.56 -18.01 10.48
C GLY A 425 -22.70 -19.27 10.61
N THR A 426 -22.88 -20.26 9.75
CA THR A 426 -22.01 -21.44 9.67
C THR A 426 -20.77 -21.17 8.82
N TYR A 427 -19.83 -22.11 8.80
CA TYR A 427 -18.61 -22.02 8.00
C TYR A 427 -18.37 -23.31 7.22
N ASP A 428 -18.06 -23.18 5.94
CA ASP A 428 -17.44 -24.26 5.20
C ASP A 428 -15.93 -24.22 5.48
N ASN A 429 -15.37 -25.36 5.85
CA ASN A 429 -13.98 -25.46 6.28
C ASN A 429 -13.27 -26.66 5.62
N PRO A 430 -13.05 -26.62 4.29
CA PRO A 430 -12.48 -27.74 3.55
C PRO A 430 -11.04 -28.06 3.96
N TYR A 431 -10.31 -27.10 4.53
CA TYR A 431 -8.90 -27.22 4.92
C TYR A 431 -8.71 -27.51 6.43
N ASN A 432 -9.77 -27.75 7.21
CA ASN A 432 -9.72 -27.97 8.66
C ASN A 432 -8.99 -26.88 9.45
N VAL A 433 -9.15 -25.63 9.03
CA VAL A 433 -8.51 -24.45 9.63
C VAL A 433 -9.10 -24.19 11.01
N GLN A 434 -8.24 -23.97 12.01
CA GLN A 434 -8.69 -23.60 13.35
C GLN A 434 -8.92 -22.08 13.44
N PRO A 435 -10.06 -21.62 13.98
CA PRO A 435 -10.31 -20.20 14.14
C PRO A 435 -9.33 -19.56 15.14
N VAL A 436 -8.87 -18.37 14.83
CA VAL A 436 -8.09 -17.55 15.78
C VAL A 436 -9.05 -16.98 16.83
N GLU A 437 -8.89 -17.43 18.08
CA GLU A 437 -9.72 -16.98 19.18
C GLU A 437 -9.44 -15.51 19.56
N LEU A 438 -10.51 -14.80 19.85
CA LEU A 438 -10.41 -13.44 20.41
C LEU A 438 -9.98 -13.54 21.89
N THR A 439 -8.84 -12.92 22.21
CA THR A 439 -8.51 -12.72 23.62
C THR A 439 -9.54 -11.82 24.31
N PRO A 440 -9.81 -11.98 25.61
CA PRO A 440 -10.79 -11.14 26.35
C PRO A 440 -10.49 -9.64 26.24
N LYS A 441 -9.22 -9.27 26.13
CA LYS A 441 -8.79 -7.87 25.91
C LYS A 441 -9.19 -7.34 24.54
N ARG A 442 -8.98 -8.14 23.48
CA ARG A 442 -9.35 -7.78 22.10
C ARG A 442 -10.87 -7.71 21.95
N GLU A 443 -11.60 -8.69 22.50
CA GLU A 443 -13.06 -8.72 22.48
C GLU A 443 -13.66 -7.47 23.16
N ARG A 444 -13.16 -7.10 24.36
CA ARG A 444 -13.59 -5.89 25.07
C ARG A 444 -13.32 -4.64 24.23
N ARG A 445 -12.13 -4.53 23.62
CA ARG A 445 -11.78 -3.39 22.76
C ARG A 445 -12.70 -3.31 21.55
N MET A 446 -12.96 -4.42 20.90
CA MET A 446 -13.86 -4.50 19.74
C MET A 446 -15.29 -4.07 20.14
N LYS A 447 -15.82 -4.55 21.27
CA LYS A 447 -17.13 -4.13 21.78
C LYS A 447 -17.20 -2.63 22.07
N LEU A 448 -16.13 -2.03 22.61
CA LEU A 448 -16.05 -0.59 22.81
C LEU A 448 -16.08 0.18 21.49
N ILE A 449 -15.31 -0.26 20.49
CA ILE A 449 -15.32 0.37 19.17
C ILE A 449 -16.69 0.23 18.53
N LYS A 450 -17.28 -0.97 18.53
CA LYS A 450 -18.61 -1.23 17.96
C LYS A 450 -19.68 -0.31 18.57
N ASN A 451 -19.69 -0.16 19.88
CA ASN A 451 -20.77 0.55 20.57
C ASN A 451 -20.61 2.08 20.57
N PHE A 452 -19.36 2.59 20.49
CA PHE A 452 -19.10 4.02 20.73
C PHE A 452 -18.36 4.72 19.59
N LEU A 453 -17.73 4.01 18.68
CA LEU A 453 -16.88 4.62 17.65
C LEU A 453 -17.29 4.29 16.20
N LEU A 454 -18.17 3.33 15.95
CA LEU A 454 -18.57 2.99 14.58
C LEU A 454 -19.28 4.11 13.82
N TRP A 455 -19.84 5.10 14.52
CA TRP A 455 -20.37 6.29 13.87
C TRP A 455 -19.30 7.13 13.14
N THR A 456 -18.00 6.88 13.45
CA THR A 456 -16.86 7.52 12.76
C THR A 456 -16.29 6.68 11.63
N ARG A 457 -16.97 5.60 11.21
CA ARG A 457 -16.48 4.64 10.23
C ARG A 457 -16.09 5.25 8.86
N TYR A 458 -16.68 6.39 8.51
CA TYR A 458 -16.33 7.16 7.32
C TYR A 458 -14.90 7.74 7.34
N LEU A 459 -14.16 7.58 8.43
CA LEU A 459 -12.73 7.95 8.57
C LEU A 459 -11.79 6.76 8.45
N PHE A 460 -12.35 5.55 8.28
CA PHE A 460 -11.60 4.30 8.27
C PHE A 460 -11.90 3.47 7.04
#